data_9e046855ff84fc7bd98f06338b503f3e
#
_entry.id   9e046855ff84fc7bd98f06338b503f3e
#
_cell.length_a   1.000
_cell.length_b   1.000
_cell.length_c   1.000
_cell.angle_alpha   90.00
_cell.angle_beta   90.00
_cell.angle_gamma   90.00
#
_symmetry.space_group_name_H-M   'P 1'
#
loop_
_entity.id
_entity.type
_entity.pdbx_description
1 polymer ?
#
loop_
_entity_poly.entity_id
_entity_poly.type
_entity_poly.pdbx_seq_one_letter_code
_entity_poly.pdbx_strand_id
1 'polypeptide(L)'
;RLRHDQLVLRAKMEDAAKRANDLSAKHPTINKICKSLSKYEHAGDAYAVIAPKCIEEIYADGYALNHCLFRSEVYWDRMEAHETYILFLRRRSAPDVPYYTLEIEPDGTVRQARTEFSRTDDEIEQIKAYLKEWQAAISGRLTKADHKRAKKSKVLRTQEFEQMRKDNVQIRVGDLAGRRLVDVLMADLMEAA
;
A
#
# COMPACT_ATOMS: atom_id res chain seq x y z
N ARG A 1 24.45 -23.83 -12.65
CA ARG A 1 23.20 -23.03 -12.81
C ARG A 1 22.61 -22.68 -11.44
N LEU A 2 22.30 -23.66 -10.58
CA LEU A 2 21.80 -23.44 -9.21
C LEU A 2 22.67 -22.49 -8.36
N ARG A 3 24.00 -22.62 -8.45
CA ARG A 3 24.95 -21.74 -7.73
C ARG A 3 24.89 -20.28 -8.20
N HIS A 4 24.73 -20.07 -9.50
CA HIS A 4 24.61 -18.72 -10.08
C HIS A 4 23.32 -18.06 -9.63
N ASP A 5 22.19 -18.78 -9.71
CA ASP A 5 20.86 -18.26 -9.32
C ASP A 5 20.81 -17.94 -7.82
N GLN A 6 21.46 -18.77 -6.97
CA GLN A 6 21.60 -18.50 -5.55
C GLN A 6 22.44 -17.26 -5.24
N LEU A 7 23.53 -17.04 -5.97
CA LEU A 7 24.37 -15.83 -5.82
C LEU A 7 23.64 -14.57 -6.26
N VAL A 8 22.89 -14.63 -7.36
CA VAL A 8 22.08 -13.52 -7.85
C VAL A 8 20.96 -13.18 -6.85
N LEU A 9 20.29 -14.20 -6.31
CA LEU A 9 19.26 -13.98 -5.29
C LEU A 9 19.84 -13.34 -4.03
N ARG A 10 20.98 -13.84 -3.55
CA ARG A 10 21.67 -13.30 -2.39
C ARG A 10 22.08 -11.83 -2.60
N ALA A 11 22.68 -11.51 -3.74
CA ALA A 11 23.06 -10.15 -4.08
C ALA A 11 21.86 -9.21 -4.13
N LYS A 12 20.72 -9.66 -4.68
CA LYS A 12 19.46 -8.90 -4.68
C LYS A 12 18.93 -8.67 -3.27
N MET A 13 19.00 -9.67 -2.39
CA MET A 13 18.55 -9.53 -1.00
C MET A 13 19.46 -8.57 -0.21
N GLU A 14 20.78 -8.62 -0.43
CA GLU A 14 21.73 -7.71 0.20
C GLU A 14 21.53 -6.25 -0.27
N ASP A 15 21.30 -6.03 -1.57
CA ASP A 15 20.99 -4.71 -2.11
C ASP A 15 19.62 -4.17 -1.56
N ALA A 16 18.62 -5.04 -1.50
CA ALA A 16 17.34 -4.69 -0.93
C ALA A 16 17.45 -4.31 0.57
N ALA A 17 18.21 -5.07 1.35
CA ALA A 17 18.45 -4.76 2.76
C ALA A 17 19.20 -3.44 2.95
N LYS A 18 20.20 -3.16 2.12
CA LYS A 18 20.92 -1.88 2.14
C LYS A 18 19.99 -0.70 1.86
N ARG A 19 19.20 -0.80 0.79
CA ARG A 19 18.23 0.27 0.43
C ARG A 19 17.17 0.46 1.52
N ALA A 20 16.69 -0.61 2.14
CA ALA A 20 15.76 -0.52 3.25
C ALA A 20 16.36 0.22 4.46
N ASN A 21 17.65 -0.04 4.77
CA ASN A 21 18.37 0.69 5.80
C ASN A 21 18.56 2.17 5.46
N ASP A 22 18.90 2.50 4.22
CA ASP A 22 19.04 3.89 3.76
C ASP A 22 17.69 4.63 3.87
N LEU A 23 16.57 3.98 3.52
CA LEU A 23 15.22 4.51 3.67
C LEU A 23 14.87 4.72 5.14
N SER A 24 15.19 3.77 6.01
CA SER A 24 14.94 3.88 7.46
C SER A 24 15.71 5.06 8.07
N ALA A 25 16.93 5.32 7.61
CA ALA A 25 17.71 6.48 8.03
C ALA A 25 17.12 7.80 7.51
N LYS A 26 16.59 7.80 6.28
CA LYS A 26 15.98 8.98 5.64
C LYS A 26 14.60 9.31 6.21
N HIS A 27 13.82 8.30 6.60
CA HIS A 27 12.45 8.41 7.10
C HIS A 27 12.31 7.82 8.52
N PRO A 28 12.96 8.41 9.53
CA PRO A 28 13.07 7.82 10.87
C PRO A 28 11.74 7.73 11.63
N THR A 29 10.73 8.49 11.22
CA THR A 29 9.42 8.50 11.89
C THR A 29 8.52 7.35 11.47
N ILE A 30 8.76 6.72 10.31
CA ILE A 30 7.90 5.65 9.78
C ILE A 30 7.84 4.45 10.72
N ASN A 31 8.95 4.04 11.31
CA ASN A 31 8.96 2.93 12.27
C ASN A 31 8.08 3.19 13.51
N LYS A 32 7.99 4.44 13.94
CA LYS A 32 7.07 4.85 15.01
C LYS A 32 5.63 4.83 14.54
N ILE A 33 5.38 5.27 13.30
CA ILE A 33 4.06 5.24 12.68
C ILE A 33 3.58 3.79 12.55
N CYS A 34 4.40 2.88 12.03
CA CYS A 34 4.07 1.45 11.90
C CYS A 34 3.55 0.86 13.21
N LYS A 35 4.20 1.15 14.34
CA LYS A 35 3.75 0.69 15.67
C LYS A 35 2.34 1.16 16.04
N SER A 36 1.86 2.24 15.46
CA SER A 36 0.51 2.78 15.72
C SER A 36 -0.56 2.24 14.77
N LEU A 37 -0.19 1.43 13.78
CA LEU A 37 -1.10 0.93 12.74
C LEU A 37 -1.85 -0.35 13.13
N SER A 38 -1.57 -0.95 14.29
CA SER A 38 -2.25 -2.18 14.75
C SER A 38 -3.77 -2.04 14.83
N LYS A 39 -4.29 -0.82 15.02
CA LYS A 39 -5.73 -0.54 15.03
C LYS A 39 -6.42 -0.84 13.69
N TYR A 40 -5.68 -0.91 12.60
CA TYR A 40 -6.19 -1.26 11.28
C TYR A 40 -6.18 -2.77 11.00
N GLU A 41 -5.59 -3.57 11.87
CA GLU A 41 -5.54 -5.02 11.69
C GLU A 41 -6.91 -5.66 11.88
N HIS A 42 -7.27 -6.56 10.98
CA HIS A 42 -8.48 -7.36 11.07
C HIS A 42 -8.32 -8.65 10.28
N ALA A 43 -8.79 -9.75 10.85
CA ALA A 43 -8.81 -11.05 10.21
C ALA A 43 -10.25 -11.49 9.97
N GLY A 44 -10.64 -11.66 8.72
CA GLY A 44 -11.86 -12.34 8.31
C GLY A 44 -11.63 -13.84 8.06
N ASP A 45 -12.53 -14.48 7.34
CA ASP A 45 -12.43 -15.93 7.08
C ASP A 45 -11.32 -16.27 6.09
N ALA A 46 -11.28 -15.61 4.93
CA ALA A 46 -10.34 -15.90 3.85
C ALA A 46 -9.11 -15.00 3.86
N TYR A 47 -9.26 -13.76 4.30
CA TYR A 47 -8.24 -12.73 4.24
C TYR A 47 -7.99 -12.07 5.60
N ALA A 48 -6.82 -11.45 5.72
CA ALA A 48 -6.48 -10.59 6.85
C ALA A 48 -5.76 -9.33 6.35
N VAL A 49 -6.09 -8.18 6.95
CA VAL A 49 -5.27 -6.96 6.85
C VAL A 49 -4.34 -6.93 8.04
N ILE A 50 -3.05 -6.79 7.78
CA ILE A 50 -1.99 -6.70 8.78
C ILE A 50 -1.18 -5.42 8.61
N ALA A 51 -0.72 -4.86 9.71
CA ALA A 51 0.13 -3.69 9.72
C ALA A 51 1.62 -4.08 9.59
N PRO A 52 2.43 -3.31 8.85
CA PRO A 52 3.87 -3.48 8.86
C PRO A 52 4.43 -3.10 10.23
N LYS A 53 5.50 -3.76 10.66
CA LYS A 53 6.20 -3.45 11.92
C LYS A 53 7.23 -2.35 11.74
N CYS A 54 7.79 -2.23 10.55
CA CYS A 54 8.85 -1.29 10.21
C CYS A 54 8.89 -1.00 8.71
N ILE A 55 9.70 0.00 8.33
CA ILE A 55 9.88 0.40 6.92
C ILE A 55 10.51 -0.72 6.08
N GLU A 56 11.35 -1.54 6.68
CA GLU A 56 12.01 -2.67 6.03
C GLU A 56 11.01 -3.72 5.57
N GLU A 57 9.95 -3.99 6.36
CA GLU A 57 8.86 -4.90 5.95
C GLU A 57 8.07 -4.34 4.77
N ILE A 58 7.78 -3.02 4.76
CA ILE A 58 7.08 -2.37 3.65
C ILE A 58 7.92 -2.48 2.37
N TYR A 59 9.23 -2.22 2.50
CA TYR A 59 10.15 -2.33 1.37
C TYR A 59 10.23 -3.75 0.83
N ALA A 60 10.37 -4.74 1.72
CA ALA A 60 10.46 -6.15 1.35
C ALA A 60 9.19 -6.65 0.66
N ASP A 61 8.01 -6.26 1.14
CA ASP A 61 6.73 -6.58 0.54
C ASP A 61 6.60 -6.00 -0.88
N GLY A 62 6.90 -4.70 -1.03
CA GLY A 62 6.91 -4.03 -2.33
C GLY A 62 7.92 -4.62 -3.31
N TYR A 63 9.08 -5.04 -2.81
CA TYR A 63 10.10 -5.71 -3.61
C TYR A 63 9.63 -7.11 -4.07
N ALA A 64 9.05 -7.89 -3.17
CA ALA A 64 8.52 -9.23 -3.48
C ALA A 64 7.42 -9.19 -4.53
N LEU A 65 6.55 -8.17 -4.48
CA LEU A 65 5.45 -7.97 -5.42
C LEU A 65 5.83 -7.11 -6.64
N ASN A 66 7.09 -6.73 -6.80
CA ASN A 66 7.55 -5.87 -7.90
C ASN A 66 6.74 -4.57 -8.05
N HIS A 67 6.32 -3.98 -6.93
CA HIS A 67 5.60 -2.70 -6.94
C HIS A 67 6.50 -1.50 -7.20
N CYS A 68 5.96 -0.46 -7.79
CA CYS A 68 6.61 0.85 -7.85
C CYS A 68 6.68 1.54 -6.46
N LEU A 69 5.99 1.03 -5.46
CA LEU A 69 5.92 1.55 -4.10
C LEU A 69 7.31 1.77 -3.48
N PHE A 70 8.23 0.83 -3.65
CA PHE A 70 9.59 0.94 -3.13
C PHE A 70 10.51 1.84 -3.98
N ARG A 71 10.06 2.26 -5.17
CA ARG A 71 10.81 3.16 -6.07
C ARG A 71 10.42 4.61 -5.95
N SER A 72 9.27 4.92 -5.34
CA SER A 72 8.73 6.27 -5.24
C SER A 72 8.80 6.80 -3.81
N GLU A 73 9.44 7.95 -3.64
CA GLU A 73 9.52 8.66 -2.35
C GLU A 73 8.15 9.17 -1.86
N VAL A 74 7.21 9.35 -2.77
CA VAL A 74 5.87 9.90 -2.47
C VAL A 74 5.15 9.13 -1.37
N TYR A 75 5.29 7.80 -1.32
CA TYR A 75 4.62 6.99 -0.30
C TYR A 75 5.22 7.19 1.09
N TRP A 76 6.54 7.36 1.17
CA TRP A 76 7.23 7.62 2.44
C TRP A 76 6.86 9.00 2.98
N ASP A 77 6.87 10.02 2.12
CA ASP A 77 6.49 11.38 2.47
C ASP A 77 5.02 11.44 2.94
N ARG A 78 4.12 10.74 2.27
CA ARG A 78 2.71 10.63 2.67
C ARG A 78 2.54 9.96 4.02
N MET A 79 3.28 8.89 4.29
CA MET A 79 3.24 8.23 5.59
C MET A 79 3.73 9.16 6.71
N GLU A 80 4.83 9.85 6.53
CA GLU A 80 5.36 10.81 7.51
C GLU A 80 4.42 11.99 7.75
N ALA A 81 3.74 12.46 6.71
CA ALA A 81 2.70 13.49 6.79
C ALA A 81 1.37 12.96 7.38
N HIS A 82 1.26 11.67 7.69
CA HIS A 82 0.00 11.01 8.05
C HIS A 82 -1.12 11.23 7.02
N GLU A 83 -0.77 11.32 5.78
CA GLU A 83 -1.70 11.42 4.65
C GLU A 83 -2.24 10.06 4.29
N THR A 84 -1.34 9.07 4.10
CA THR A 84 -1.70 7.68 3.85
C THR A 84 -0.83 6.74 4.67
N TYR A 85 -1.26 5.48 4.76
CA TYR A 85 -0.52 4.40 5.38
C TYR A 85 -0.48 3.20 4.44
N ILE A 86 0.57 2.39 4.57
CA ILE A 86 0.71 1.12 3.85
C ILE A 86 0.36 -0.01 4.81
N LEU A 87 -0.53 -0.90 4.34
CA LEU A 87 -0.91 -2.13 5.02
C LEU A 87 -0.76 -3.31 4.05
N PHE A 88 -0.76 -4.52 4.59
CA PHE A 88 -0.71 -5.74 3.80
C PHE A 88 -2.03 -6.50 3.88
N LEU A 89 -2.55 -6.92 2.74
CA LEU A 89 -3.59 -7.94 2.69
C LEU A 89 -2.93 -9.30 2.48
N ARG A 90 -3.32 -10.26 3.27
CA ARG A 90 -2.81 -11.66 3.23
C ARG A 90 -3.96 -12.65 3.10
N ARG A 91 -3.72 -13.76 2.41
CA ARG A 91 -4.59 -14.93 2.50
C ARG A 91 -4.38 -15.62 3.85
N ARG A 92 -5.46 -15.98 4.54
CA ARG A 92 -5.39 -16.72 5.79
C ARG A 92 -4.71 -18.08 5.64
N SER A 93 -4.83 -18.69 4.47
CA SER A 93 -4.16 -19.96 4.11
C SER A 93 -2.66 -19.84 3.92
N ALA A 94 -2.12 -18.61 3.71
CA ALA A 94 -0.72 -18.37 3.46
C ALA A 94 -0.31 -16.98 4.02
N PRO A 95 -0.32 -16.81 5.35
CA PRO A 95 -0.18 -15.49 6.00
C PRO A 95 1.20 -14.85 5.79
N ASP A 96 2.23 -15.65 5.58
CA ASP A 96 3.60 -15.18 5.37
C ASP A 96 3.94 -14.85 3.91
N VAL A 97 3.01 -15.13 2.99
CA VAL A 97 3.21 -14.89 1.56
C VAL A 97 2.64 -13.52 1.18
N PRO A 98 3.45 -12.60 0.63
CA PRO A 98 2.97 -11.34 0.07
C PRO A 98 1.84 -11.58 -0.93
N TYR A 99 0.74 -10.82 -0.79
CA TYR A 99 -0.41 -10.99 -1.66
C TYR A 99 -0.89 -9.67 -2.25
N TYR A 100 -1.38 -8.75 -1.43
CA TYR A 100 -1.71 -7.38 -1.84
C TYR A 100 -1.08 -6.37 -0.89
N THR A 101 -0.64 -5.26 -1.44
CA THR A 101 -0.29 -4.05 -0.69
C THR A 101 -1.44 -3.05 -0.82
N LEU A 102 -1.84 -2.48 0.30
CA LEU A 102 -2.89 -1.48 0.39
C LEU A 102 -2.28 -0.12 0.71
N GLU A 103 -2.66 0.93 -0.02
CA GLU A 103 -2.50 2.31 0.39
C GLU A 103 -3.84 2.80 0.93
N ILE A 104 -3.88 3.22 2.20
CA ILE A 104 -5.10 3.66 2.86
C ILE A 104 -4.98 5.08 3.40
N GLU A 105 -6.10 5.79 3.51
CA GLU A 105 -6.21 7.02 4.28
C GLU A 105 -6.48 6.71 5.76
N PRO A 106 -6.26 7.66 6.68
CA PRO A 106 -6.40 7.41 8.12
C PRO A 106 -7.80 6.98 8.60
N ASP A 107 -8.85 7.16 7.80
CA ASP A 107 -10.22 6.66 8.09
C ASP A 107 -10.49 5.25 7.55
N GLY A 108 -9.51 4.63 6.90
CA GLY A 108 -9.67 3.33 6.25
C GLY A 108 -10.13 3.41 4.80
N THR A 109 -10.27 4.58 4.20
CA THR A 109 -10.46 4.72 2.76
C THR A 109 -9.29 4.06 2.02
N VAL A 110 -9.56 3.11 1.15
CA VAL A 110 -8.54 2.43 0.34
C VAL A 110 -8.30 3.25 -0.92
N ARG A 111 -7.10 3.82 -1.07
CA ARG A 111 -6.70 4.51 -2.31
C ARG A 111 -6.33 3.53 -3.41
N GLN A 112 -5.59 2.48 -3.06
CA GLN A 112 -5.11 1.47 -3.98
C GLN A 112 -5.00 0.11 -3.28
N ALA A 113 -5.29 -0.95 -4.03
CA ALA A 113 -5.04 -2.34 -3.66
C ALA A 113 -4.37 -3.03 -4.85
N ARG A 114 -3.10 -3.41 -4.72
CA ARG A 114 -2.30 -3.97 -5.82
C ARG A 114 -1.54 -5.21 -5.39
N THR A 115 -1.56 -6.21 -6.28
CA THR A 115 -0.74 -7.40 -6.19
C THR A 115 0.51 -7.28 -7.08
N GLU A 116 1.12 -8.37 -7.46
CA GLU A 116 2.35 -8.43 -8.24
C GLU A 116 2.30 -7.56 -9.50
N PHE A 117 3.40 -6.85 -9.80
CA PHE A 117 3.52 -5.90 -10.90
C PHE A 117 2.48 -4.76 -10.90
N SER A 118 2.02 -4.36 -9.72
CA SER A 118 1.01 -3.31 -9.54
C SER A 118 -0.33 -3.61 -10.25
N ARG A 119 -0.68 -4.90 -10.35
CA ARG A 119 -1.93 -5.38 -10.97
C ARG A 119 -3.01 -5.67 -9.92
N THR A 120 -4.13 -6.15 -10.40
CA THR A 120 -5.15 -6.88 -9.66
C THR A 120 -5.30 -8.27 -10.27
N ASP A 121 -5.78 -9.24 -9.50
CA ASP A 121 -6.05 -10.60 -9.97
C ASP A 121 -7.57 -10.89 -10.05
N ASP A 122 -7.91 -12.12 -10.40
CA ASP A 122 -9.31 -12.54 -10.57
C ASP A 122 -10.11 -12.56 -9.26
N GLU A 123 -9.43 -12.51 -8.11
CA GLU A 123 -10.08 -12.44 -6.77
C GLU A 123 -10.45 -11.01 -6.36
N ILE A 124 -10.21 -10.00 -7.18
CA ILE A 124 -10.36 -8.59 -6.81
C ILE A 124 -11.75 -8.25 -6.27
N GLU A 125 -12.81 -8.85 -6.79
CA GLU A 125 -14.18 -8.59 -6.30
C GLU A 125 -14.41 -9.18 -4.90
N GLN A 126 -13.83 -10.35 -4.60
CA GLN A 126 -13.85 -10.96 -3.27
C GLN A 126 -13.03 -10.12 -2.29
N ILE A 127 -11.87 -9.62 -2.73
CA ILE A 127 -11.02 -8.71 -1.95
C ILE A 127 -11.77 -7.43 -1.63
N LYS A 128 -12.44 -6.82 -2.60
CA LYS A 128 -13.25 -5.60 -2.36
C LYS A 128 -14.39 -5.85 -1.37
N ALA A 129 -15.06 -7.01 -1.46
CA ALA A 129 -16.09 -7.38 -0.50
C ALA A 129 -15.51 -7.49 0.93
N TYR A 130 -14.38 -8.17 1.08
CA TYR A 130 -13.67 -8.26 2.35
C TYR A 130 -13.17 -6.89 2.84
N LEU A 131 -12.67 -6.02 1.98
CA LEU A 131 -12.21 -4.69 2.38
C LEU A 131 -13.35 -3.80 2.91
N LYS A 132 -14.59 -3.97 2.43
CA LYS A 132 -15.78 -3.32 3.02
C LYS A 132 -16.08 -3.84 4.43
N GLU A 133 -15.99 -5.16 4.63
CA GLU A 133 -16.10 -5.77 5.96
C GLU A 133 -15.01 -5.23 6.90
N TRP A 134 -13.75 -5.19 6.42
CA TRP A 134 -12.62 -4.64 7.14
C TRP A 134 -12.85 -3.18 7.55
N GLN A 135 -13.30 -2.31 6.61
CA GLN A 135 -13.61 -0.91 6.91
C GLN A 135 -14.65 -0.78 8.05
N ALA A 136 -15.70 -1.58 8.01
CA ALA A 136 -16.72 -1.60 9.07
C ALA A 136 -16.13 -2.07 10.41
N ALA A 137 -15.29 -3.12 10.40
CA ALA A 137 -14.66 -3.67 11.60
C ALA A 137 -13.70 -2.71 12.30
N ILE A 138 -12.96 -1.89 11.54
CA ILE A 138 -12.00 -0.94 12.12
C ILE A 138 -12.64 0.39 12.54
N SER A 139 -13.82 0.74 12.03
CA SER A 139 -14.45 2.07 12.20
C SER A 139 -14.53 2.50 13.67
N GLY A 140 -14.90 1.61 14.57
CA GLY A 140 -14.98 1.87 16.01
C GLY A 140 -13.63 2.04 16.73
N ARG A 141 -12.51 1.76 16.06
CA ARG A 141 -11.16 1.89 16.62
C ARG A 141 -10.47 3.20 16.21
N LEU A 142 -11.07 3.92 15.26
CA LEU A 142 -10.52 5.16 14.73
C LEU A 142 -10.80 6.33 15.67
N THR A 143 -9.80 7.19 15.82
CA THR A 143 -9.86 8.36 16.68
C THR A 143 -10.34 9.60 15.94
N LYS A 144 -10.74 10.63 16.69
CA LYS A 144 -11.04 11.96 16.10
C LYS A 144 -9.86 12.53 15.33
N ALA A 145 -8.61 12.21 15.75
CA ALA A 145 -7.41 12.63 15.05
C ALA A 145 -7.27 11.91 13.70
N ASP A 146 -7.62 10.63 13.62
CA ASP A 146 -7.61 9.88 12.35
C ASP A 146 -8.61 10.48 11.36
N HIS A 147 -9.83 10.76 11.79
CA HIS A 147 -10.85 11.41 10.94
C HIS A 147 -10.42 12.81 10.48
N LYS A 148 -9.75 13.59 11.36
CA LYS A 148 -9.22 14.91 10.98
C LYS A 148 -8.12 14.79 9.93
N ARG A 149 -7.21 13.81 10.06
CA ARG A 149 -6.16 13.52 9.08
C ARG A 149 -6.76 13.06 7.76
N ALA A 150 -7.75 12.18 7.79
CA ALA A 150 -8.44 11.69 6.61
C ALA A 150 -9.13 12.81 5.81
N LYS A 151 -9.78 13.76 6.49
CA LYS A 151 -10.35 14.94 5.80
C LYS A 151 -9.29 15.73 5.04
N LYS A 152 -8.10 15.94 5.64
CA LYS A 152 -6.97 16.60 4.97
C LYS A 152 -6.47 15.75 3.79
N SER A 153 -6.30 14.46 4.00
CA SER A 153 -5.89 13.50 2.99
C SER A 153 -6.81 13.50 1.77
N LYS A 154 -8.13 13.49 2.00
CA LYS A 154 -9.15 13.57 0.93
C LYS A 154 -9.02 14.86 0.10
N VAL A 155 -8.76 15.99 0.74
CA VAL A 155 -8.53 17.26 0.02
C VAL A 155 -7.30 17.18 -0.87
N LEU A 156 -6.18 16.67 -0.34
CA LEU A 156 -4.94 16.51 -1.10
C LEU A 156 -5.12 15.54 -2.27
N ARG A 157 -5.77 14.39 -2.05
CA ARG A 157 -6.12 13.44 -3.11
C ARG A 157 -6.96 14.08 -4.21
N THR A 158 -7.97 14.85 -3.84
CA THR A 158 -8.84 15.54 -4.80
C THR A 158 -8.04 16.50 -5.67
N GLN A 159 -7.17 17.31 -5.06
CA GLN A 159 -6.28 18.23 -5.78
C GLN A 159 -5.31 17.49 -6.70
N GLU A 160 -4.72 16.39 -6.23
CA GLU A 160 -3.84 15.53 -7.02
C GLU A 160 -4.58 14.96 -8.25
N PHE A 161 -5.79 14.45 -8.08
CA PHE A 161 -6.59 13.90 -9.17
C PHE A 161 -7.02 14.98 -10.18
N GLU A 162 -7.36 16.19 -9.73
CA GLU A 162 -7.62 17.33 -10.60
C GLU A 162 -6.40 17.72 -11.42
N GLN A 163 -5.22 17.74 -10.78
CA GLN A 163 -3.97 18.05 -11.48
C GLN A 163 -3.63 16.97 -12.52
N MET A 164 -3.76 15.68 -12.16
CA MET A 164 -3.57 14.58 -13.11
C MET A 164 -4.49 14.66 -14.33
N ARG A 165 -5.76 15.12 -14.13
CA ARG A 165 -6.70 15.33 -15.25
C ARG A 165 -6.25 16.48 -16.15
N LYS A 166 -5.82 17.61 -15.57
CA LYS A 166 -5.32 18.77 -16.33
C LYS A 166 -4.08 18.40 -17.14
N ASP A 167 -3.17 17.65 -16.53
CA ASP A 167 -1.92 17.23 -17.16
C ASP A 167 -2.12 16.04 -18.12
N ASN A 168 -3.33 15.47 -18.18
CA ASN A 168 -3.67 14.30 -18.98
C ASN A 168 -2.66 13.15 -18.81
N VAL A 169 -2.29 12.86 -17.56
CA VAL A 169 -1.29 11.83 -17.22
C VAL A 169 -1.76 10.46 -17.67
N GLN A 170 -0.98 9.81 -18.55
CA GLN A 170 -1.27 8.49 -19.08
C GLN A 170 -0.28 7.45 -18.56
N ILE A 171 -0.77 6.22 -18.38
CA ILE A 171 0.07 5.06 -18.06
C ILE A 171 0.86 4.69 -19.30
N ARG A 172 2.19 4.59 -19.18
CA ARG A 172 3.10 4.39 -20.32
C ARG A 172 3.42 2.94 -20.61
N VAL A 173 3.30 2.06 -19.64
CA VAL A 173 3.73 0.65 -19.75
C VAL A 173 2.75 -0.29 -19.06
N GLY A 174 2.77 -1.58 -19.44
CA GLY A 174 1.93 -2.63 -18.88
C GLY A 174 0.55 -2.72 -19.52
N ASP A 175 -0.32 -3.52 -18.93
CA ASP A 175 -1.64 -3.87 -19.47
C ASP A 175 -2.61 -2.67 -19.50
N LEU A 176 -2.30 -1.63 -18.74
CA LEU A 176 -3.10 -0.41 -18.65
C LEU A 176 -2.53 0.74 -19.49
N ALA A 177 -1.51 0.49 -20.33
CA ALA A 177 -0.88 1.52 -21.15
C ALA A 177 -1.90 2.25 -22.03
N GLY A 178 -1.77 3.58 -22.10
CA GLY A 178 -2.69 4.47 -22.83
C GLY A 178 -3.93 4.90 -22.06
N ARG A 179 -4.23 4.29 -20.89
CA ARG A 179 -5.32 4.76 -20.02
C ARG A 179 -4.86 5.95 -19.19
N ARG A 180 -5.78 6.87 -18.90
CA ARG A 180 -5.49 7.97 -17.97
C ARG A 180 -5.27 7.42 -16.56
N LEU A 181 -4.18 7.83 -15.94
CA LEU A 181 -3.82 7.36 -14.59
C LEU A 181 -4.93 7.64 -13.58
N VAL A 182 -5.52 8.84 -13.62
CA VAL A 182 -6.57 9.24 -12.68
C VAL A 182 -7.81 8.34 -12.77
N ASP A 183 -8.19 7.86 -13.96
CA ASP A 183 -9.36 6.99 -14.12
C ASP A 183 -9.12 5.62 -13.46
N VAL A 184 -7.88 5.11 -13.56
CA VAL A 184 -7.48 3.86 -12.92
C VAL A 184 -7.47 4.02 -11.40
N LEU A 185 -6.90 5.10 -10.87
CA LEU A 185 -6.87 5.36 -9.43
C LEU A 185 -8.27 5.58 -8.85
N MET A 186 -9.17 6.22 -9.60
CA MET A 186 -10.57 6.38 -9.17
C MET A 186 -11.34 5.05 -9.14
N ALA A 187 -11.02 4.14 -10.07
CA ALA A 187 -11.64 2.80 -10.08
C ALA A 187 -11.17 1.92 -8.89
N ASP A 188 -9.99 2.21 -8.35
CA ASP A 188 -9.45 1.51 -7.17
C ASP A 188 -9.99 2.06 -5.85
N LEU A 189 -10.42 3.32 -5.86
CA LEU A 189 -10.81 4.03 -4.65
C LEU A 189 -12.03 3.39 -3.99
N MET A 190 -11.88 3.05 -2.70
CA MET A 190 -12.96 2.57 -1.84
C MET A 190 -13.05 3.49 -0.63
N GLU A 191 -13.95 4.48 -0.68
CA GLU A 191 -14.16 5.39 0.45
C GLU A 191 -14.75 4.64 1.65
N ALA A 192 -14.27 4.99 2.86
CA ALA A 192 -14.89 4.56 4.10
C ALA A 192 -16.26 5.26 4.26
N ALA A 193 -17.19 4.56 4.92
CA ALA A 193 -18.55 5.07 5.16
C ALA A 193 -18.57 6.22 6.18
#